data_942dbed6fb6595db1215917168e905d6
#
_entry.id   942dbed6fb6595db1215917168e905d6
#
_cell.length_a   1.000
_cell.length_b   1.000
_cell.length_c   1.000
_cell.angle_alpha   90.00
_cell.angle_beta   90.00
_cell.angle_gamma   90.00
#
_symmetry.space_group_name_H-M   'P 1'
#
loop_
_entity.id
_entity.type
_entity.pdbx_description
1 polymer ?
#
loop_
_entity_poly.entity_id
_entity_poly.type
_entity_poly.pdbx_seq_one_letter_code
_entity_poly.pdbx_strand_id
1 'polypeptide(L)'
;MTVKEKRRGRPKGENSQLNAQTILDTAKLMMREESKIPSIRKLATQLNIDAMAIYHYFDNKNALLEAITTSLIEDIYEPQVGTIENNWQQELTLLSKSYLTLLGTYPGLLETLLSMSSTSPAHVFSERFQLVLQPLNLKEDDIKNALDLLADYLHGYALALNCQSAEPALNIDSISGPLKLYCLALENC
;
A
#
# COMPACT_ATOMS: atom_id res chain seq x y z
N MET A 1 -0.51 55.62 36.43
CA MET A 1 0.39 54.59 35.81
C MET A 1 -0.45 53.35 35.52
N THR A 2 -0.85 53.18 34.28
CA THR A 2 -1.73 52.08 33.86
C THR A 2 -0.87 50.95 33.24
N VAL A 3 -0.83 49.80 33.91
CA VAL A 3 -0.13 48.60 33.44
C VAL A 3 -0.97 47.95 32.34
N LYS A 4 -0.43 47.84 31.11
CA LYS A 4 -1.02 47.05 30.01
C LYS A 4 -0.76 45.57 30.21
N GLU A 5 -1.79 44.81 30.55
CA GLU A 5 -1.77 43.34 30.50
C GLU A 5 -1.65 42.87 29.06
N LYS A 6 -0.59 42.12 28.79
CA LYS A 6 -0.31 41.50 27.50
C LYS A 6 -1.07 40.16 27.45
N ARG A 7 -2.25 40.12 26.82
CA ARG A 7 -3.00 38.90 26.54
C ARG A 7 -2.17 38.03 25.58
N ARG A 8 -1.54 37.00 26.11
CA ARG A 8 -1.06 35.82 25.34
C ARG A 8 -2.22 34.86 25.22
N GLY A 9 -2.79 34.76 24.05
CA GLY A 9 -3.78 33.75 23.70
C GLY A 9 -3.84 33.67 22.19
N ARG A 10 -3.15 32.68 21.63
CA ARG A 10 -3.34 32.27 20.21
C ARG A 10 -4.79 31.82 20.08
N PRO A 11 -5.56 32.29 19.07
CA PRO A 11 -6.92 31.82 18.84
C PRO A 11 -6.87 30.30 18.65
N LYS A 12 -7.70 29.53 19.37
CA LYS A 12 -8.06 28.17 19.02
C LYS A 12 -8.82 28.24 17.70
N GLY A 13 -8.10 28.10 16.56
CA GLY A 13 -8.72 27.73 15.31
C GLY A 13 -9.38 26.36 15.47
N GLU A 14 -10.49 26.14 14.81
CA GLU A 14 -11.16 24.86 14.61
C GLU A 14 -10.19 23.90 13.89
N ASN A 15 -9.22 23.35 14.62
CA ASN A 15 -8.42 22.25 14.13
C ASN A 15 -9.29 21.00 14.28
N SER A 16 -9.86 20.52 13.18
CA SER A 16 -10.08 19.07 13.03
C SER A 16 -8.85 18.40 13.62
N GLN A 17 -9.04 17.57 14.66
CA GLN A 17 -7.96 17.03 15.50
C GLN A 17 -6.88 16.41 14.62
N LEU A 18 -5.73 17.08 14.47
CA LEU A 18 -4.56 16.50 13.83
C LEU A 18 -4.21 15.19 14.57
N ASN A 19 -4.18 14.12 13.84
CA ASN A 19 -3.77 12.81 14.32
C ASN A 19 -3.00 12.07 13.22
N ALA A 20 -2.40 10.94 13.53
CA ALA A 20 -1.64 10.14 12.57
C ALA A 20 -2.50 9.77 11.34
N GLN A 21 -3.75 9.38 11.55
CA GLN A 21 -4.65 9.00 10.44
C GLN A 21 -4.92 10.16 9.48
N THR A 22 -5.21 11.36 9.99
CA THR A 22 -5.41 12.55 9.15
C THR A 22 -4.17 12.87 8.30
N ILE A 23 -2.97 12.66 8.84
CA ILE A 23 -1.71 12.84 8.11
C ILE A 23 -1.58 11.79 7.00
N LEU A 24 -1.88 10.52 7.29
CA LEU A 24 -1.83 9.42 6.32
C LEU A 24 -2.86 9.61 5.20
N ASP A 25 -4.10 9.95 5.53
CA ASP A 25 -5.18 10.17 4.55
C ASP A 25 -4.85 11.32 3.60
N THR A 26 -4.30 12.41 4.14
CA THR A 26 -3.86 13.55 3.33
C THR A 26 -2.69 13.16 2.42
N ALA A 27 -1.73 12.38 2.93
CA ALA A 27 -0.62 11.89 2.12
C ALA A 27 -1.09 10.96 0.98
N LYS A 28 -2.01 10.02 1.26
CA LYS A 28 -2.63 9.14 0.27
C LYS A 28 -3.33 9.95 -0.84
N LEU A 29 -4.12 10.97 -0.46
CA LEU A 29 -4.79 11.84 -1.43
C LEU A 29 -3.78 12.54 -2.34
N MET A 30 -2.74 13.15 -1.77
CA MET A 30 -1.70 13.84 -2.54
C MET A 30 -0.92 12.87 -3.45
N MET A 31 -0.65 11.64 -3.01
CA MET A 31 0.00 10.62 -3.83
C MET A 31 -0.84 10.27 -5.06
N ARG A 32 -2.14 10.13 -4.87
CA ARG A 32 -3.09 9.84 -5.96
C ARG A 32 -3.15 10.95 -7.00
N GLU A 33 -3.11 12.23 -6.55
CA GLU A 33 -3.19 13.39 -7.43
C GLU A 33 -1.87 13.69 -8.16
N GLU A 34 -0.74 13.51 -7.49
CA GLU A 34 0.58 13.96 -7.96
C GLU A 34 1.47 12.83 -8.48
N SER A 35 1.00 11.57 -8.38
CA SER A 35 1.76 10.40 -8.82
C SER A 35 3.12 10.22 -8.13
N LYS A 36 3.29 10.75 -6.93
CA LYS A 36 4.50 10.62 -6.11
C LYS A 36 4.23 10.90 -4.63
N ILE A 37 5.12 10.39 -3.78
CA ILE A 37 5.07 10.64 -2.34
C ILE A 37 5.34 12.12 -2.04
N PRO A 38 4.45 12.79 -1.27
CA PRO A 38 4.63 14.18 -0.92
C PRO A 38 5.83 14.37 0.02
N SER A 39 6.53 15.48 -0.13
CA SER A 39 7.52 15.89 0.88
C SER A 39 6.82 16.30 2.18
N ILE A 40 7.52 16.15 3.32
CA ILE A 40 6.98 16.56 4.64
C ILE A 40 6.53 18.02 4.63
N ARG A 41 7.29 18.90 3.98
CA ARG A 41 6.91 20.35 3.86
C ARG A 41 5.62 20.52 3.09
N LYS A 42 5.43 19.80 1.99
CA LYS A 42 4.25 19.88 1.15
C LYS A 42 3.02 19.33 1.88
N LEU A 43 3.18 18.21 2.58
CA LEU A 43 2.15 17.61 3.41
C LEU A 43 1.74 18.55 4.56
N ALA A 44 2.70 19.18 5.24
CA ALA A 44 2.44 20.16 6.29
C ALA A 44 1.69 21.39 5.75
N THR A 45 2.06 21.88 4.56
CA THR A 45 1.35 22.97 3.88
C THR A 45 -0.10 22.59 3.58
N GLN A 46 -0.35 21.39 3.05
CA GLN A 46 -1.69 20.88 2.75
C GLN A 46 -2.56 20.77 4.01
N LEU A 47 -1.96 20.35 5.13
CA LEU A 47 -2.61 20.24 6.43
C LEU A 47 -2.73 21.59 7.19
N ASN A 48 -2.14 22.65 6.64
CA ASN A 48 -2.05 23.98 7.29
C ASN A 48 -1.44 23.91 8.70
N ILE A 49 -0.33 23.17 8.85
CA ILE A 49 0.41 22.98 10.09
C ILE A 49 1.90 23.28 9.92
N ASP A 50 2.62 23.39 11.03
CA ASP A 50 4.09 23.38 10.99
C ASP A 50 4.60 21.98 10.68
N ALA A 51 5.67 21.86 9.85
CA ALA A 51 6.28 20.59 9.50
C ALA A 51 6.77 19.80 10.73
N MET A 52 7.18 20.49 11.81
CA MET A 52 7.56 19.84 13.07
C MET A 52 6.38 19.14 13.77
N ALA A 53 5.14 19.56 13.49
CA ALA A 53 3.96 18.89 14.05
C ALA A 53 3.81 17.44 13.53
N ILE A 54 4.27 17.14 12.31
CA ILE A 54 4.27 15.78 11.75
C ILE A 54 5.23 14.87 12.54
N TYR A 55 6.38 15.40 12.97
CA TYR A 55 7.38 14.64 13.75
C TYR A 55 6.94 14.31 15.19
N HIS A 56 5.80 14.85 15.67
CA HIS A 56 5.18 14.37 16.90
C HIS A 56 4.44 13.03 16.74
N TYR A 57 4.15 12.62 15.48
CA TYR A 57 3.45 11.37 15.18
C TYR A 57 4.36 10.34 14.52
N PHE A 58 5.41 10.78 13.82
CA PHE A 58 6.34 9.91 13.08
C PHE A 58 7.78 10.36 13.35
N ASP A 59 8.59 9.50 13.93
CA ASP A 59 9.95 9.82 14.41
C ASP A 59 10.86 10.44 13.34
N ASN A 60 10.65 10.05 12.08
CA ASN A 60 11.44 10.54 10.95
C ASN A 60 10.67 10.35 9.62
N LYS A 61 11.29 10.80 8.52
CA LYS A 61 10.73 10.67 7.18
C LYS A 61 10.47 9.21 6.79
N ASN A 62 11.35 8.28 7.17
CA ASN A 62 11.21 6.87 6.82
C ASN A 62 10.05 6.22 7.58
N ALA A 63 9.86 6.56 8.87
CA ALA A 63 8.71 6.11 9.65
C ALA A 63 7.38 6.60 9.06
N LEU A 64 7.32 7.84 8.61
CA LEU A 64 6.15 8.36 7.90
C LEU A 64 5.92 7.61 6.58
N LEU A 65 6.98 7.38 5.79
CA LEU A 65 6.91 6.66 4.52
C LEU A 65 6.43 5.22 4.73
N GLU A 66 6.97 4.53 5.70
CA GLU A 66 6.55 3.19 6.09
C GLU A 66 5.07 3.16 6.48
N ALA A 67 4.63 4.08 7.33
CA ALA A 67 3.23 4.16 7.76
C ALA A 67 2.27 4.43 6.57
N ILE A 68 2.64 5.32 5.64
CA ILE A 68 1.85 5.59 4.43
C ILE A 68 1.77 4.33 3.57
N THR A 69 2.89 3.69 3.26
CA THR A 69 2.93 2.51 2.38
C THR A 69 2.24 1.32 3.00
N THR A 70 2.43 1.05 4.29
CA THR A 70 1.72 -0.02 5.02
C THR A 70 0.21 0.22 4.98
N SER A 71 -0.23 1.44 5.31
CA SER A 71 -1.65 1.79 5.28
C SER A 71 -2.28 1.68 3.88
N LEU A 72 -1.51 1.88 2.80
CA LEU A 72 -1.97 1.64 1.43
C LEU A 72 -2.09 0.15 1.12
N ILE A 73 -1.13 -0.67 1.55
CA ILE A 73 -1.18 -2.13 1.36
C ILE A 73 -2.31 -2.76 2.20
N GLU A 74 -2.62 -2.23 3.38
CA GLU A 74 -3.76 -2.66 4.19
C GLU A 74 -5.11 -2.50 3.47
N ASP A 75 -5.23 -1.54 2.54
CA ASP A 75 -6.44 -1.30 1.75
C ASP A 75 -6.67 -2.34 0.62
N ILE A 76 -5.73 -3.29 0.34
CA ILE A 76 -5.96 -4.34 -0.65
C ILE A 76 -6.96 -5.37 -0.14
N TYR A 77 -7.45 -6.24 -1.05
CA TYR A 77 -8.40 -7.30 -0.73
C TYR A 77 -7.95 -8.17 0.46
N GLU A 78 -8.84 -8.36 1.42
CA GLU A 78 -8.65 -9.26 2.56
C GLU A 78 -9.35 -10.58 2.29
N PRO A 79 -8.61 -11.71 2.20
CA PRO A 79 -9.17 -13.02 1.91
C PRO A 79 -10.18 -13.47 2.98
N GLN A 80 -11.27 -14.10 2.52
CA GLN A 80 -12.36 -14.53 3.41
C GLN A 80 -12.14 -15.96 3.88
N VAL A 81 -11.81 -16.16 5.14
CA VAL A 81 -11.49 -17.48 5.73
C VAL A 81 -12.55 -18.54 5.42
N GLY A 82 -13.84 -18.18 5.41
CA GLY A 82 -14.93 -19.11 5.13
C GLY A 82 -15.05 -19.58 3.67
N THR A 83 -14.37 -18.93 2.73
CA THR A 83 -14.42 -19.25 1.29
C THR A 83 -13.13 -19.90 0.78
N ILE A 84 -12.02 -19.72 1.50
CA ILE A 84 -10.68 -20.15 1.07
C ILE A 84 -10.61 -21.66 0.79
N GLU A 85 -11.19 -22.50 1.67
CA GLU A 85 -11.08 -23.97 1.55
C GLU A 85 -11.58 -24.50 0.20
N ASN A 86 -12.57 -23.87 -0.41
CA ASN A 86 -13.19 -24.33 -1.65
C ASN A 86 -12.86 -23.46 -2.86
N ASN A 87 -12.30 -22.26 -2.65
CA ASN A 87 -12.12 -21.24 -3.70
C ASN A 87 -10.79 -20.48 -3.58
N TRP A 88 -9.73 -21.08 -3.07
CA TRP A 88 -8.44 -20.41 -2.86
C TRP A 88 -7.87 -19.77 -4.15
N GLN A 89 -8.10 -20.37 -5.32
CA GLN A 89 -7.67 -19.77 -6.61
C GLN A 89 -8.40 -18.47 -6.91
N GLN A 90 -9.69 -18.39 -6.55
CA GLN A 90 -10.46 -17.15 -6.69
C GLN A 90 -9.99 -16.08 -5.69
N GLU A 91 -9.73 -16.46 -4.44
CA GLU A 91 -9.19 -15.59 -3.40
C GLU A 91 -7.81 -15.03 -3.81
N LEU A 92 -6.93 -15.88 -4.36
CA LEU A 92 -5.64 -15.47 -4.90
C LEU A 92 -5.78 -14.47 -6.06
N THR A 93 -6.76 -14.71 -6.93
CA THR A 93 -7.04 -13.82 -8.06
C THR A 93 -7.54 -12.46 -7.58
N LEU A 94 -8.42 -12.42 -6.58
CA LEU A 94 -8.93 -11.17 -5.98
C LEU A 94 -7.82 -10.41 -5.29
N LEU A 95 -6.98 -11.09 -4.51
CA LEU A 95 -5.82 -10.49 -3.85
C LEU A 95 -4.85 -9.87 -4.87
N SER A 96 -4.48 -10.63 -5.92
CA SER A 96 -3.57 -10.18 -6.98
C SER A 96 -4.13 -8.99 -7.77
N LYS A 97 -5.41 -9.02 -8.15
CA LYS A 97 -6.07 -7.91 -8.86
C LYS A 97 -6.17 -6.66 -8.00
N SER A 98 -6.50 -6.82 -6.72
CA SER A 98 -6.57 -5.71 -5.78
C SER A 98 -5.20 -5.04 -5.58
N TYR A 99 -4.13 -5.83 -5.48
CA TYR A 99 -2.77 -5.32 -5.40
C TYR A 99 -2.35 -4.56 -6.67
N LEU A 100 -2.62 -5.09 -7.86
CA LEU A 100 -2.36 -4.38 -9.12
C LEU A 100 -3.19 -3.10 -9.25
N THR A 101 -4.45 -3.11 -8.79
CA THR A 101 -5.30 -1.91 -8.76
C THR A 101 -4.71 -0.84 -7.87
N LEU A 102 -4.18 -1.22 -6.69
CA LEU A 102 -3.49 -0.31 -5.80
C LEU A 102 -2.27 0.32 -6.47
N LEU A 103 -1.39 -0.49 -7.08
CA LEU A 103 -0.19 -0.01 -7.76
C LEU A 103 -0.51 0.92 -8.95
N GLY A 104 -1.61 0.68 -9.65
CA GLY A 104 -2.10 1.56 -10.72
C GLY A 104 -2.74 2.86 -10.19
N THR A 105 -3.36 2.80 -8.99
CA THR A 105 -4.01 3.98 -8.37
C THR A 105 -2.99 4.95 -7.78
N TYR A 106 -1.83 4.44 -7.35
CA TYR A 106 -0.77 5.21 -6.71
C TYR A 106 0.55 5.08 -7.47
N PRO A 107 0.72 5.80 -8.60
CA PRO A 107 1.97 5.79 -9.34
C PRO A 107 3.15 6.19 -8.44
N GLY A 108 4.29 5.48 -8.56
CA GLY A 108 5.46 5.65 -7.69
C GLY A 108 5.41 4.84 -6.38
N LEU A 109 4.29 4.15 -6.08
CA LEU A 109 4.21 3.29 -4.91
C LEU A 109 5.14 2.08 -5.05
N LEU A 110 5.19 1.44 -6.23
CA LEU A 110 6.03 0.27 -6.47
C LEU A 110 7.51 0.61 -6.28
N GLU A 111 8.00 1.70 -6.90
CA GLU A 111 9.39 2.14 -6.74
C GLU A 111 9.73 2.43 -5.27
N THR A 112 8.76 2.95 -4.54
CA THR A 112 8.92 3.21 -3.11
C THR A 112 9.03 1.92 -2.32
N LEU A 113 8.13 0.96 -2.55
CA LEU A 113 8.17 -0.36 -1.89
C LEU A 113 9.48 -1.08 -2.15
N LEU A 114 9.99 -1.04 -3.39
CA LEU A 114 11.24 -1.69 -3.78
C LEU A 114 12.50 -0.98 -3.25
N SER A 115 12.42 0.33 -2.95
CA SER A 115 13.57 1.12 -2.48
C SER A 115 13.65 1.27 -0.96
N MET A 116 12.59 0.95 -0.22
CA MET A 116 12.59 1.08 1.23
C MET A 116 13.25 -0.11 1.92
N SER A 117 13.83 0.14 3.08
CA SER A 117 14.45 -0.91 3.89
C SER A 117 13.46 -1.62 4.84
N SER A 118 12.27 -1.07 5.03
CA SER A 118 11.23 -1.67 5.87
C SER A 118 10.50 -2.78 5.12
N THR A 119 10.21 -3.87 5.83
CA THR A 119 9.45 -5.02 5.33
C THR A 119 7.98 -4.99 5.73
N SER A 120 7.54 -4.00 6.53
CA SER A 120 6.17 -3.94 7.06
C SER A 120 5.09 -3.97 5.97
N PRO A 121 5.19 -3.22 4.85
CA PRO A 121 4.20 -3.31 3.79
C PRO A 121 4.18 -4.68 3.11
N ALA A 122 5.34 -5.28 2.86
CA ALA A 122 5.45 -6.61 2.25
C ALA A 122 4.84 -7.70 3.15
N HIS A 123 4.94 -7.53 4.48
CA HIS A 123 4.39 -8.47 5.46
C HIS A 123 2.87 -8.60 5.34
N VAL A 124 2.15 -7.48 5.14
CA VAL A 124 0.69 -7.50 4.98
C VAL A 124 0.27 -8.35 3.76
N PHE A 125 0.93 -8.16 2.62
CA PHE A 125 0.67 -8.98 1.43
C PHE A 125 1.02 -10.46 1.67
N SER A 126 2.17 -10.73 2.29
CA SER A 126 2.65 -12.06 2.59
C SER A 126 1.70 -12.83 3.51
N GLU A 127 1.17 -12.21 4.56
CA GLU A 127 0.21 -12.83 5.48
C GLU A 127 -1.08 -13.22 4.75
N ARG A 128 -1.62 -12.31 3.92
CA ARG A 128 -2.82 -12.59 3.13
C ARG A 128 -2.60 -13.69 2.10
N PHE A 129 -1.43 -13.69 1.46
CA PHE A 129 -1.03 -14.74 0.52
C PHE A 129 -0.93 -16.10 1.22
N GLN A 130 -0.25 -16.19 2.37
CA GLN A 130 -0.12 -17.42 3.15
C GLN A 130 -1.49 -17.94 3.59
N LEU A 131 -2.38 -17.06 4.03
CA LEU A 131 -3.76 -17.41 4.39
C LEU A 131 -4.49 -18.06 3.21
N VAL A 132 -4.37 -17.48 2.01
CA VAL A 132 -5.00 -18.03 0.79
C VAL A 132 -4.47 -19.44 0.45
N LEU A 133 -3.18 -19.70 0.65
CA LEU A 133 -2.57 -20.99 0.31
C LEU A 133 -2.70 -22.05 1.42
N GLN A 134 -3.26 -21.69 2.58
CA GLN A 134 -3.41 -22.61 3.71
C GLN A 134 -4.02 -23.98 3.36
N PRO A 135 -5.06 -24.10 2.50
CA PRO A 135 -5.65 -25.39 2.14
C PRO A 135 -4.71 -26.33 1.39
N LEU A 136 -3.66 -25.82 0.76
CA LEU A 136 -2.72 -26.64 -0.02
C LEU A 136 -1.70 -27.37 0.85
N ASN A 137 -1.57 -27.02 2.14
CA ASN A 137 -0.60 -27.62 3.07
C ASN A 137 0.84 -27.70 2.52
N LEU A 138 1.27 -26.65 1.79
CA LEU A 138 2.60 -26.55 1.21
C LEU A 138 3.68 -26.43 2.29
N LYS A 139 4.91 -26.86 1.96
CA LYS A 139 6.07 -26.64 2.81
C LYS A 139 6.43 -25.15 2.85
N GLU A 140 7.10 -24.71 3.90
CA GLU A 140 7.50 -23.32 4.11
C GLU A 140 8.35 -22.78 2.94
N ASP A 141 9.31 -23.57 2.45
CA ASP A 141 10.14 -23.20 1.30
C ASP A 141 9.32 -23.04 0.00
N ASP A 142 8.31 -23.90 -0.21
CA ASP A 142 7.44 -23.82 -1.38
C ASP A 142 6.53 -22.59 -1.30
N ILE A 143 6.00 -22.26 -0.12
CA ILE A 143 5.22 -21.02 0.11
C ILE A 143 6.08 -19.78 -0.16
N LYS A 144 7.33 -19.76 0.33
CA LYS A 144 8.25 -18.66 0.10
C LYS A 144 8.56 -18.49 -1.39
N ASN A 145 8.92 -19.57 -2.08
CA ASN A 145 9.23 -19.56 -3.52
C ASN A 145 8.00 -19.13 -4.35
N ALA A 146 6.81 -19.59 -3.95
CA ALA A 146 5.57 -19.19 -4.56
C ALA A 146 5.29 -17.69 -4.38
N LEU A 147 5.49 -17.15 -3.18
CA LEU A 147 5.34 -15.72 -2.92
C LEU A 147 6.30 -14.87 -3.75
N ASP A 148 7.59 -15.24 -3.77
CA ASP A 148 8.62 -14.53 -4.52
C ASP A 148 8.27 -14.49 -6.02
N LEU A 149 7.89 -15.64 -6.59
CA LEU A 149 7.49 -15.74 -8.01
C LEU A 149 6.25 -14.89 -8.32
N LEU A 150 5.22 -14.94 -7.48
CA LEU A 150 4.02 -14.14 -7.69
C LEU A 150 4.30 -12.65 -7.56
N ALA A 151 5.06 -12.24 -6.54
CA ALA A 151 5.41 -10.84 -6.33
C ALA A 151 6.18 -10.27 -7.54
N ASP A 152 7.21 -10.98 -8.02
CA ASP A 152 8.00 -10.57 -9.19
C ASP A 152 7.12 -10.46 -10.45
N TYR A 153 6.21 -11.42 -10.65
CA TYR A 153 5.26 -11.38 -11.75
C TYR A 153 4.32 -10.16 -11.65
N LEU A 154 3.73 -9.90 -10.48
CA LEU A 154 2.83 -8.76 -10.27
C LEU A 154 3.55 -7.41 -10.40
N HIS A 155 4.79 -7.29 -9.91
CA HIS A 155 5.61 -6.10 -10.05
C HIS A 155 5.95 -5.82 -11.53
N GLY A 156 6.41 -6.84 -12.26
CA GLY A 156 6.65 -6.74 -13.69
C GLY A 156 5.39 -6.36 -14.48
N TYR A 157 4.24 -6.94 -14.10
CA TYR A 157 2.95 -6.64 -14.70
C TYR A 157 2.51 -5.19 -14.43
N ALA A 158 2.67 -4.69 -13.19
CA ALA A 158 2.37 -3.30 -12.83
C ALA A 158 3.23 -2.31 -13.62
N LEU A 159 4.53 -2.60 -13.78
CA LEU A 159 5.41 -1.78 -14.63
C LEU A 159 4.93 -1.77 -16.09
N ALA A 160 4.56 -2.93 -16.63
CA ALA A 160 4.04 -3.03 -17.99
C ALA A 160 2.72 -2.25 -18.19
N LEU A 161 1.81 -2.30 -17.20
CA LEU A 161 0.58 -1.49 -17.20
C LEU A 161 0.89 0.02 -17.26
N ASN A 162 1.92 0.49 -16.57
CA ASN A 162 2.29 1.89 -16.50
C ASN A 162 3.07 2.37 -17.74
N CYS A 163 3.66 1.46 -18.51
CA CYS A 163 4.48 1.78 -19.70
C CYS A 163 3.71 1.70 -21.01
N GLN A 164 2.39 1.53 -20.99
CA GLN A 164 1.61 1.28 -22.21
C GLN A 164 1.64 2.44 -23.20
N SER A 165 2.11 2.12 -24.41
CA SER A 165 1.96 2.96 -25.61
C SER A 165 1.46 2.18 -26.82
N ALA A 166 1.12 0.88 -26.67
CA ALA A 166 0.76 -0.02 -27.78
C ALA A 166 -0.62 -0.67 -27.59
N GLU A 167 -1.33 -0.88 -28.71
CA GLU A 167 -2.53 -1.72 -28.78
C GLU A 167 -2.16 -3.18 -29.11
N PRO A 168 -2.87 -4.19 -28.54
CA PRO A 168 -3.95 -4.05 -27.57
C PRO A 168 -3.44 -3.68 -26.18
N ALA A 169 -4.18 -2.78 -25.52
CA ALA A 169 -3.83 -2.33 -24.19
C ALA A 169 -3.91 -3.48 -23.15
N LEU A 170 -2.82 -3.67 -22.42
CA LEU A 170 -2.79 -4.59 -21.29
C LEU A 170 -3.79 -4.10 -20.23
N ASN A 171 -4.54 -5.00 -19.59
CA ASN A 171 -5.46 -4.65 -18.51
C ASN A 171 -5.36 -5.64 -17.35
N ILE A 172 -5.86 -5.25 -16.18
CA ILE A 172 -5.74 -6.07 -14.97
C ILE A 172 -6.41 -7.45 -15.13
N ASP A 173 -7.45 -7.59 -15.93
CA ASP A 173 -8.13 -8.87 -16.11
C ASP A 173 -7.28 -9.89 -16.89
N SER A 174 -6.34 -9.43 -17.69
CA SER A 174 -5.43 -10.29 -18.47
C SER A 174 -4.52 -11.16 -17.59
N ILE A 175 -4.36 -10.86 -16.27
CA ILE A 175 -3.61 -11.73 -15.36
C ILE A 175 -4.30 -13.08 -15.09
N SER A 176 -5.59 -13.21 -15.38
CA SER A 176 -6.37 -14.42 -15.05
C SER A 176 -5.83 -15.69 -15.71
N GLY A 177 -5.33 -15.59 -16.93
CA GLY A 177 -4.69 -16.72 -17.63
C GLY A 177 -3.38 -17.19 -16.97
N PRO A 178 -2.39 -16.30 -16.81
CA PRO A 178 -1.16 -16.62 -16.08
C PRO A 178 -1.39 -17.08 -14.65
N LEU A 179 -2.32 -16.47 -13.89
CA LEU A 179 -2.66 -16.94 -12.55
C LEU A 179 -3.23 -18.35 -12.53
N LYS A 180 -4.03 -18.73 -13.55
CA LYS A 180 -4.50 -20.11 -13.67
C LYS A 180 -3.36 -21.11 -13.82
N LEU A 181 -2.35 -20.79 -14.65
CA LEU A 181 -1.15 -21.62 -14.80
C LEU A 181 -0.36 -21.69 -13.49
N TYR A 182 -0.22 -20.57 -12.80
CA TYR A 182 0.43 -20.51 -11.49
C TYR A 182 -0.29 -21.38 -10.45
N CYS A 183 -1.62 -21.33 -10.37
CA CYS A 183 -2.41 -22.18 -9.48
C CYS A 183 -2.24 -23.68 -9.80
N LEU A 184 -2.23 -24.06 -11.08
CA LEU A 184 -1.97 -25.43 -11.50
C LEU A 184 -0.58 -25.94 -11.06
N ALA A 185 0.42 -25.07 -11.07
CA ALA A 185 1.74 -25.41 -10.55
C ALA A 185 1.70 -25.66 -9.04
N LEU A 186 1.04 -24.81 -8.27
CA LEU A 186 0.91 -24.96 -6.81
C LEU A 186 0.14 -26.21 -6.39
N GLU A 187 -0.85 -26.66 -7.17
CA GLU A 187 -1.59 -27.90 -6.91
C GLU A 187 -0.73 -29.17 -7.09
N ASN A 188 0.43 -29.06 -7.72
CA ASN A 188 1.34 -30.16 -8.00
C ASN A 188 2.69 -30.05 -7.25
N CYS A 189 2.80 -29.15 -6.28
CA CYS A 189 3.92 -29.05 -5.34
C CYS A 189 3.65 -29.90 -4.09
#